data_ebc8cb260f804ef108a9afb039fbb8cd
#
_entry.id   ebc8cb260f804ef108a9afb039fbb8cd
#
_cell.length_a   1.000
_cell.length_b   1.000
_cell.length_c   1.000
_cell.angle_alpha   90.00
_cell.angle_beta   90.00
_cell.angle_gamma   90.00
#
_symmetry.space_group_name_H-M   'P 1'
#
loop_
_entity.id
_entity.type
_entity.pdbx_description
1 polymer ?
#
loop_
_entity_poly.entity_id
_entity_poly.type
_entity_poly.pdbx_seq_one_letter_code
_entity_poly.pdbx_strand_id
1 'polypeptide(L)'
;MGSDPSDVLPKPQAQAVGQDSNQRIALVCDDAPNITHFVARVAERLGIVCHEAGSAEAIQALALVHPTALIFLDLSLGRGDAVQVLKFLTAHKFAGSVVLISGHEQGVLDHVTDIGRRHGLAMLAPVRKPFAADPIRSVLIDAGLAAATRLKQPPPSGTADSARIPGKGAMPVAASARGDALNEQFELCYRPIVGLEDYRAARIEACLRLGGRGKVVEPSELKDRLSPEAGKSLTKGLVARAKANWERLSEQGINLRFSLPVPCSEILNGQFCEVVREHWTDDPCWPGFLVEVDDECRDAGFDVMREEFIRLRLYKIAFSMSDLGRVSIRYDSYKSLQPGGLNLNRTFVQGCADDTYKAEICKVGVELGRKLGAPVTAKGLDDADDLALVRSYGCTRGHGDLFSPATSFEKLAGLLRTGTPLYRSRGATSVKAVTAHV
;
A
#
# COMPACT_ATOMS: atom_id res chain seq x y z
N MET A 1 -79.84 -3.06 -13.16
CA MET A 1 -79.70 -2.87 -11.71
C MET A 1 -78.49 -3.66 -11.31
N GLY A 2 -77.41 -3.20 -11.00
CA GLY A 2 -76.91 -2.09 -10.33
C GLY A 2 -75.41 -1.90 -10.51
N SER A 3 -75.05 -0.75 -10.27
CA SER A 3 -73.83 0.00 -10.38
C SER A 3 -72.64 -0.58 -9.60
N ASP A 4 -71.53 -0.61 -10.28
CA ASP A 4 -70.18 -0.74 -9.76
C ASP A 4 -69.62 0.67 -9.46
N PRO A 5 -69.08 0.96 -8.27
CA PRO A 5 -68.27 2.11 -8.04
C PRO A 5 -66.77 1.67 -7.88
N SER A 6 -66.02 1.83 -8.97
CA SER A 6 -64.58 1.77 -8.96
C SER A 6 -63.99 2.89 -8.12
N ASP A 7 -63.41 2.52 -7.00
CA ASP A 7 -62.63 3.37 -6.10
C ASP A 7 -61.33 3.79 -6.76
N VAL A 8 -61.27 5.04 -7.20
CA VAL A 8 -60.09 5.68 -7.76
C VAL A 8 -59.22 6.21 -6.63
N LEU A 9 -58.17 5.50 -6.27
CA LEU A 9 -57.09 6.00 -5.43
C LEU A 9 -56.39 7.19 -6.11
N PRO A 10 -56.17 8.31 -5.44
CA PRO A 10 -55.46 9.45 -6.05
C PRO A 10 -54.01 9.09 -6.23
N LYS A 11 -53.49 9.29 -7.47
CA LYS A 11 -52.08 9.27 -7.79
C LYS A 11 -51.34 10.30 -6.91
N PRO A 12 -50.16 9.96 -6.35
CA PRO A 12 -49.34 10.96 -5.68
C PRO A 12 -48.92 12.01 -6.70
N GLN A 13 -49.31 13.23 -6.49
CA GLN A 13 -48.80 14.39 -7.21
C GLN A 13 -47.29 14.48 -6.89
N ALA A 14 -46.44 14.23 -7.87
CA ALA A 14 -45.06 14.62 -7.84
C ALA A 14 -45.04 16.16 -7.72
N GLN A 15 -44.78 16.65 -6.50
CA GLN A 15 -44.39 18.03 -6.34
C GLN A 15 -43.08 18.20 -7.11
N ALA A 16 -43.16 18.95 -8.23
CA ALA A 16 -42.01 19.47 -8.91
C ALA A 16 -41.30 20.41 -7.93
N VAL A 17 -40.26 19.89 -7.26
CA VAL A 17 -39.28 20.72 -6.58
C VAL A 17 -38.69 21.60 -7.69
N GLY A 18 -39.00 22.91 -7.64
CA GLY A 18 -38.48 23.90 -8.57
C GLY A 18 -36.96 23.75 -8.65
N GLN A 19 -36.49 23.44 -9.87
CA GLN A 19 -35.09 23.48 -10.22
C GLN A 19 -34.66 24.95 -10.17
N ASP A 20 -34.13 25.37 -9.01
CA ASP A 20 -33.22 26.51 -8.97
C ASP A 20 -31.91 26.05 -9.62
N SER A 21 -31.86 26.18 -10.95
CA SER A 21 -30.78 25.65 -11.80
C SER A 21 -29.46 26.41 -11.70
N ASN A 22 -29.21 27.07 -10.55
CA ASN A 22 -27.99 27.84 -10.31
C ASN A 22 -27.36 27.57 -8.93
N GLN A 23 -27.72 26.49 -8.26
CA GLN A 23 -27.13 26.16 -6.97
C GLN A 23 -25.75 25.54 -7.17
N ARG A 24 -24.71 26.28 -6.78
CA ARG A 24 -23.30 25.85 -6.87
C ARG A 24 -23.02 24.86 -5.72
N ILE A 25 -22.94 23.58 -6.03
CA ILE A 25 -22.75 22.52 -5.05
C ILE A 25 -21.33 21.97 -5.14
N ALA A 26 -20.64 21.93 -4.01
CA ALA A 26 -19.41 21.20 -3.81
C ALA A 26 -19.64 20.05 -2.84
N LEU A 27 -18.85 18.99 -2.95
CA LEU A 27 -18.77 17.91 -1.97
C LEU A 27 -17.36 17.87 -1.39
N VAL A 28 -17.23 17.47 -0.13
CA VAL A 28 -15.95 17.19 0.50
C VAL A 28 -16.00 15.84 1.17
N CYS A 29 -14.97 15.02 0.94
CA CYS A 29 -14.83 13.70 1.51
C CYS A 29 -13.47 13.54 2.18
N ASP A 30 -13.48 13.31 3.48
CA ASP A 30 -12.31 13.11 4.34
C ASP A 30 -12.78 12.36 5.60
N ASP A 31 -12.01 11.40 6.10
CA ASP A 31 -12.36 10.66 7.32
C ASP A 31 -12.09 11.47 8.60
N ALA A 32 -11.41 12.62 8.48
CA ALA A 32 -11.19 13.58 9.55
C ALA A 32 -12.27 14.70 9.53
N PRO A 33 -13.27 14.72 10.45
CA PRO A 33 -14.36 15.69 10.43
C PRO A 33 -13.92 17.16 10.52
N ASN A 34 -12.79 17.44 11.14
CA ASN A 34 -12.21 18.78 11.21
C ASN A 34 -11.80 19.31 9.82
N ILE A 35 -11.40 18.44 8.90
CA ILE A 35 -11.04 18.80 7.53
C ILE A 35 -12.29 19.06 6.71
N THR A 36 -13.30 18.17 6.77
CA THR A 36 -14.54 18.36 6.02
C THR A 36 -15.24 19.65 6.46
N HIS A 37 -15.35 19.87 7.76
CA HIS A 37 -15.93 21.12 8.33
C HIS A 37 -15.15 22.38 7.91
N PHE A 38 -13.81 22.29 7.87
CA PHE A 38 -13.00 23.43 7.45
C PHE A 38 -13.26 23.80 5.99
N VAL A 39 -13.24 22.80 5.09
CA VAL A 39 -13.50 23.01 3.66
C VAL A 39 -14.90 23.52 3.42
N ALA A 40 -15.92 22.92 4.07
CA ALA A 40 -17.32 23.35 3.98
C ALA A 40 -17.51 24.81 4.41
N ARG A 41 -16.94 25.23 5.53
CA ARG A 41 -17.00 26.61 6.00
C ARG A 41 -16.30 27.61 5.06
N VAL A 42 -15.23 27.20 4.36
CA VAL A 42 -14.59 28.06 3.36
C VAL A 42 -15.51 28.22 2.15
N ALA A 43 -16.16 27.14 1.69
CA ALA A 43 -17.11 27.17 0.59
C ALA A 43 -18.37 28.00 0.92
N GLU A 44 -18.96 27.82 2.07
CA GLU A 44 -20.15 28.57 2.56
C GLU A 44 -19.91 30.07 2.61
N ARG A 45 -18.72 30.53 3.04
CA ARG A 45 -18.34 31.95 3.03
C ARG A 45 -18.31 32.56 1.63
N LEU A 46 -18.25 31.74 0.58
CA LEU A 46 -18.30 32.12 -0.83
C LEU A 46 -19.70 31.88 -1.45
N GLY A 47 -20.69 31.53 -0.63
CA GLY A 47 -22.07 31.27 -1.08
C GLY A 47 -22.23 29.95 -1.83
N ILE A 48 -21.34 28.95 -1.57
CA ILE A 48 -21.36 27.66 -2.20
C ILE A 48 -21.89 26.64 -1.17
N VAL A 49 -22.92 25.88 -1.56
CA VAL A 49 -23.40 24.76 -0.72
C VAL A 49 -22.37 23.63 -0.76
N CYS A 50 -21.91 23.20 0.42
CA CYS A 50 -20.94 22.12 0.54
C CYS A 50 -21.49 20.99 1.43
N HIS A 51 -21.60 19.78 0.88
CA HIS A 51 -21.98 18.60 1.65
C HIS A 51 -20.74 17.82 2.05
N GLU A 52 -20.77 17.28 3.27
CA GLU A 52 -19.67 16.58 3.89
C GLU A 52 -19.91 15.07 3.87
N ALA A 53 -18.84 14.31 3.60
CA ALA A 53 -18.81 12.84 3.62
C ALA A 53 -17.58 12.35 4.40
N GLY A 54 -17.77 11.34 5.24
CA GLY A 54 -16.68 10.72 5.99
C GLY A 54 -16.21 9.37 5.41
N SER A 55 -16.74 8.95 4.25
CA SER A 55 -16.37 7.67 3.64
C SER A 55 -16.58 7.67 2.13
N ALA A 56 -15.96 6.69 1.46
CA ALA A 56 -16.12 6.49 0.03
C ALA A 56 -17.59 6.22 -0.36
N GLU A 57 -18.32 5.44 0.42
CA GLU A 57 -19.73 5.11 0.17
C GLU A 57 -20.60 6.36 0.32
N ALA A 58 -20.34 7.19 1.34
CA ALA A 58 -21.11 8.41 1.59
C ALA A 58 -20.94 9.42 0.43
N ILE A 59 -19.70 9.64 -0.05
CA ILE A 59 -19.47 10.58 -1.15
C ILE A 59 -20.06 10.08 -2.46
N GLN A 60 -20.02 8.76 -2.73
CA GLN A 60 -20.63 8.15 -3.89
C GLN A 60 -22.16 8.36 -3.88
N ALA A 61 -22.80 8.16 -2.73
CA ALA A 61 -24.25 8.41 -2.58
C ALA A 61 -24.60 9.89 -2.80
N LEU A 62 -23.82 10.82 -2.24
CA LEU A 62 -24.05 12.25 -2.42
C LEU A 62 -23.84 12.69 -3.87
N ALA A 63 -22.84 12.15 -4.56
CA ALA A 63 -22.57 12.47 -5.96
C ALA A 63 -23.69 12.02 -6.92
N LEU A 64 -24.49 11.00 -6.55
CA LEU A 64 -25.64 10.56 -7.32
C LEU A 64 -26.88 11.45 -7.12
N VAL A 65 -27.04 12.04 -5.92
CA VAL A 65 -28.23 12.80 -5.55
C VAL A 65 -28.11 14.28 -5.90
N HIS A 66 -26.89 14.83 -5.82
CA HIS A 66 -26.66 16.25 -6.03
C HIS A 66 -25.98 16.54 -7.38
N PRO A 67 -26.43 17.58 -8.12
CA PRO A 67 -25.77 18.07 -9.34
C PRO A 67 -24.44 18.78 -8.96
N THR A 68 -23.43 18.00 -8.63
CA THR A 68 -22.19 18.47 -8.03
C THR A 68 -21.24 19.01 -9.10
N ALA A 69 -20.69 20.21 -8.88
CA ALA A 69 -19.71 20.83 -9.77
C ALA A 69 -18.25 20.53 -9.35
N LEU A 70 -18.00 20.28 -8.06
CA LEU A 70 -16.66 20.04 -7.53
C LEU A 70 -16.69 19.04 -6.36
N ILE A 71 -15.72 18.11 -6.36
CA ILE A 71 -15.49 17.19 -5.25
C ILE A 71 -14.07 17.42 -4.70
N PHE A 72 -13.95 17.74 -3.40
CA PHE A 72 -12.72 17.63 -2.64
C PHE A 72 -12.62 16.22 -2.09
N LEU A 73 -11.56 15.50 -2.41
CA LEU A 73 -11.43 14.07 -2.14
C LEU A 73 -10.10 13.76 -1.47
N ASP A 74 -10.15 13.25 -0.22
CA ASP A 74 -8.96 12.70 0.41
C ASP A 74 -8.54 11.37 -0.22
N LEU A 75 -7.25 11.08 -0.17
CA LEU A 75 -6.68 9.85 -0.74
C LEU A 75 -7.06 8.63 0.09
N SER A 76 -7.09 8.74 1.41
CA SER A 76 -7.37 7.66 2.35
C SER A 76 -8.65 7.96 3.11
N LEU A 77 -9.66 7.11 2.96
CA LEU A 77 -11.01 7.34 3.51
C LEU A 77 -11.40 6.27 4.55
N GLY A 78 -10.46 5.90 5.41
CA GLY A 78 -10.70 4.84 6.38
C GLY A 78 -10.99 3.49 5.72
N ARG A 79 -12.26 3.18 5.42
CA ARG A 79 -12.67 1.94 4.74
C ARG A 79 -12.71 2.02 3.21
N GLY A 80 -12.19 3.10 2.60
CA GLY A 80 -12.15 3.31 1.16
C GLY A 80 -10.91 4.06 0.72
N ASP A 81 -10.77 4.29 -0.58
CA ASP A 81 -9.69 5.09 -1.14
C ASP A 81 -10.18 5.94 -2.33
N ALA A 82 -9.40 6.98 -2.66
CA ALA A 82 -9.75 7.89 -3.74
C ALA A 82 -9.89 7.17 -5.09
N VAL A 83 -9.07 6.15 -5.38
CA VAL A 83 -9.12 5.45 -6.68
C VAL A 83 -10.46 4.73 -6.85
N GLN A 84 -11.01 4.15 -5.78
CA GLN A 84 -12.34 3.56 -5.80
C GLN A 84 -13.42 4.60 -6.12
N VAL A 85 -13.33 5.79 -5.51
CA VAL A 85 -14.27 6.89 -5.79
C VAL A 85 -14.12 7.38 -7.23
N LEU A 86 -12.89 7.58 -7.74
CA LEU A 86 -12.65 8.00 -9.11
C LEU A 86 -13.22 6.99 -10.13
N LYS A 87 -13.02 5.69 -9.93
CA LYS A 87 -13.63 4.63 -10.77
C LYS A 87 -15.15 4.69 -10.75
N PHE A 88 -15.76 4.91 -9.58
CA PHE A 88 -17.20 5.09 -9.45
C PHE A 88 -17.71 6.32 -10.23
N LEU A 89 -17.06 7.47 -10.05
CA LEU A 89 -17.41 8.73 -10.74
C LEU A 89 -17.34 8.58 -12.27
N THR A 90 -16.31 7.87 -12.76
CA THR A 90 -16.16 7.56 -14.18
C THR A 90 -17.31 6.70 -14.70
N ALA A 91 -17.63 5.61 -13.98
CA ALA A 91 -18.73 4.71 -14.37
C ALA A 91 -20.08 5.43 -14.45
N HIS A 92 -20.28 6.46 -13.60
CA HIS A 92 -21.50 7.28 -13.56
C HIS A 92 -21.39 8.58 -14.38
N LYS A 93 -20.34 8.71 -15.23
CA LYS A 93 -20.16 9.87 -16.13
C LYS A 93 -20.22 11.21 -15.41
N PHE A 94 -19.56 11.31 -14.28
CA PHE A 94 -19.50 12.55 -13.51
C PHE A 94 -18.91 13.68 -14.35
N ALA A 95 -19.65 14.80 -14.42
CA ALA A 95 -19.29 15.93 -15.29
C ALA A 95 -18.58 17.08 -14.54
N GLY A 96 -18.51 17.02 -13.22
CA GLY A 96 -17.83 18.02 -12.39
C GLY A 96 -16.32 17.82 -12.34
N SER A 97 -15.65 18.69 -11.59
CA SER A 97 -14.22 18.61 -11.33
C SER A 97 -13.91 17.86 -10.03
N VAL A 98 -12.73 17.25 -9.96
CA VAL A 98 -12.24 16.60 -8.75
C VAL A 98 -10.90 17.21 -8.36
N VAL A 99 -10.71 17.50 -7.08
CA VAL A 99 -9.45 17.92 -6.49
C VAL A 99 -9.09 16.96 -5.37
N LEU A 100 -7.86 16.46 -5.39
CA LEU A 100 -7.35 15.63 -4.32
C LEU A 100 -6.81 16.50 -3.19
N ILE A 101 -7.12 16.12 -1.93
CA ILE A 101 -6.55 16.72 -0.72
C ILE A 101 -5.84 15.63 0.06
N SER A 102 -4.57 15.80 0.43
CA SER A 102 -3.86 14.74 1.15
C SER A 102 -2.58 15.20 1.82
N GLY A 103 -2.18 14.47 2.87
CA GLY A 103 -0.86 14.55 3.50
C GLY A 103 0.19 13.60 2.91
N HIS A 104 -0.15 12.80 1.90
CA HIS A 104 0.79 11.88 1.25
C HIS A 104 1.86 12.60 0.45
N GLU A 105 2.92 11.86 0.07
CA GLU A 105 3.99 12.38 -0.78
C GLU A 105 3.45 12.85 -2.15
N GLN A 106 4.11 13.89 -2.71
CA GLN A 106 3.70 14.48 -3.98
C GLN A 106 3.57 13.45 -5.11
N GLY A 107 4.50 12.48 -5.17
CA GLY A 107 4.45 11.43 -6.19
C GLY A 107 3.19 10.57 -6.17
N VAL A 108 2.62 10.30 -4.99
CA VAL A 108 1.35 9.55 -4.87
C VAL A 108 0.19 10.40 -5.36
N LEU A 109 0.14 11.68 -4.96
CA LEU A 109 -0.87 12.64 -5.42
C LEU A 109 -0.88 12.78 -6.93
N ASP A 110 0.30 12.94 -7.54
CA ASP A 110 0.44 13.07 -9.00
C ASP A 110 -0.05 11.81 -9.73
N HIS A 111 0.27 10.63 -9.20
CA HIS A 111 -0.17 9.37 -9.79
C HIS A 111 -1.68 9.16 -9.69
N VAL A 112 -2.31 9.47 -8.55
CA VAL A 112 -3.77 9.36 -8.40
C VAL A 112 -4.49 10.39 -9.27
N THR A 113 -3.94 11.61 -9.37
CA THR A 113 -4.44 12.64 -10.30
C THR A 113 -4.40 12.15 -11.75
N ASP A 114 -3.30 11.49 -12.15
CA ASP A 114 -3.13 10.93 -13.49
C ASP A 114 -4.09 9.75 -13.76
N ILE A 115 -4.40 8.92 -12.75
CA ILE A 115 -5.47 7.92 -12.87
C ILE A 115 -6.80 8.59 -13.19
N GLY A 116 -7.22 9.61 -12.44
CA GLY A 116 -8.47 10.32 -12.68
C GLY A 116 -8.55 10.91 -14.10
N ARG A 117 -7.45 11.53 -14.57
CA ARG A 117 -7.38 12.08 -15.95
C ARG A 117 -7.50 11.00 -17.02
N ARG A 118 -6.84 9.86 -16.86
CA ARG A 118 -6.96 8.73 -17.81
C ARG A 118 -8.35 8.14 -17.85
N HIS A 119 -9.07 8.19 -16.74
CA HIS A 119 -10.49 7.82 -16.68
C HIS A 119 -11.43 8.91 -17.20
N GLY A 120 -10.92 10.03 -17.74
CA GLY A 120 -11.71 11.09 -18.35
C GLY A 120 -12.31 12.10 -17.37
N LEU A 121 -11.88 12.08 -16.08
CA LEU A 121 -12.34 13.05 -15.09
C LEU A 121 -11.56 14.37 -15.18
N ALA A 122 -12.24 15.48 -14.93
CA ALA A 122 -11.63 16.81 -14.85
C ALA A 122 -10.90 16.96 -13.50
N MET A 123 -9.60 16.63 -13.47
CA MET A 123 -8.77 16.70 -12.27
C MET A 123 -8.10 18.06 -12.14
N LEU A 124 -8.39 18.79 -11.06
CA LEU A 124 -7.72 20.04 -10.70
C LEU A 124 -6.37 19.77 -9.99
N ALA A 125 -5.59 20.84 -9.79
CA ALA A 125 -4.34 20.74 -9.04
C ALA A 125 -4.59 20.29 -7.59
N PRO A 126 -3.86 19.28 -7.08
CA PRO A 126 -4.09 18.74 -5.74
C PRO A 126 -3.69 19.75 -4.64
N VAL A 127 -4.34 19.67 -3.48
CA VAL A 127 -4.05 20.49 -2.30
C VAL A 127 -3.42 19.62 -1.22
N ARG A 128 -2.23 20.01 -0.74
CA ARG A 128 -1.50 19.27 0.31
C ARG A 128 -1.95 19.68 1.70
N LYS A 129 -2.15 18.70 2.56
CA LYS A 129 -2.33 18.89 4.01
C LYS A 129 -0.96 19.11 4.69
N PRO A 130 -0.83 20.00 5.70
CA PRO A 130 -1.86 20.94 6.18
C PRO A 130 -2.03 22.13 5.23
N PHE A 131 -3.25 22.63 5.10
CA PHE A 131 -3.57 23.77 4.23
C PHE A 131 -4.36 24.86 4.98
N ALA A 132 -4.22 26.11 4.51
CA ALA A 132 -5.01 27.26 4.94
C ALA A 132 -6.25 27.44 4.03
N ALA A 133 -7.03 28.48 4.27
CA ALA A 133 -8.24 28.77 3.50
C ALA A 133 -7.96 29.17 2.03
N ASP A 134 -6.80 29.80 1.77
CA ASP A 134 -6.51 30.35 0.43
C ASP A 134 -6.37 29.28 -0.67
N PRO A 135 -5.66 28.15 -0.47
CA PRO A 135 -5.66 27.04 -1.44
C PRO A 135 -7.06 26.51 -1.77
N ILE A 136 -7.92 26.35 -0.76
CA ILE A 136 -9.31 25.89 -0.96
C ILE A 136 -10.10 26.93 -1.77
N ARG A 137 -9.94 28.21 -1.43
CA ARG A 137 -10.57 29.31 -2.16
C ARG A 137 -10.13 29.36 -3.62
N SER A 138 -8.83 29.21 -3.89
CA SER A 138 -8.29 29.17 -5.26
C SER A 138 -8.93 28.05 -6.07
N VAL A 139 -9.03 26.84 -5.52
CA VAL A 139 -9.68 25.70 -6.16
C VAL A 139 -11.15 26.00 -6.50
N LEU A 140 -11.91 26.63 -5.58
CA LEU A 140 -13.31 26.99 -5.80
C LEU A 140 -13.47 28.04 -6.91
N ILE A 141 -12.49 28.93 -7.06
CA ILE A 141 -12.44 29.92 -8.15
C ILE A 141 -12.08 29.23 -9.47
N ASP A 142 -11.06 28.38 -9.48
CA ASP A 142 -10.59 27.64 -10.67
C ASP A 142 -11.66 26.70 -11.21
N ALA A 143 -12.50 26.14 -10.33
CA ALA A 143 -13.67 25.36 -10.68
C ALA A 143 -14.86 26.20 -11.18
N GLY A 144 -14.72 27.53 -11.24
CA GLY A 144 -15.78 28.45 -11.67
C GLY A 144 -16.95 28.61 -10.66
N LEU A 145 -16.78 28.13 -9.43
CA LEU A 145 -17.81 28.18 -8.39
C LEU A 145 -17.82 29.50 -7.63
N ALA A 146 -16.73 30.24 -7.59
CA ALA A 146 -16.62 31.54 -6.96
C ALA A 146 -16.02 32.58 -7.93
N ALA A 147 -16.39 33.85 -7.73
CA ALA A 147 -15.78 34.96 -8.48
C ALA A 147 -14.45 35.36 -7.83
N ALA A 148 -13.46 35.74 -8.62
CA ALA A 148 -12.18 36.25 -8.14
C ALA A 148 -12.34 37.64 -7.48
N THR A 149 -12.88 37.67 -6.26
CA THR A 149 -13.03 38.93 -5.50
C THR A 149 -11.83 39.11 -4.58
N ARG A 150 -11.06 40.17 -4.78
CA ARG A 150 -10.02 40.59 -3.84
C ARG A 150 -10.66 40.99 -2.51
N LEU A 151 -10.58 40.13 -1.49
CA LEU A 151 -10.94 40.48 -0.14
C LEU A 151 -9.69 40.90 0.64
N LYS A 152 -9.80 42.03 1.34
CA LYS A 152 -8.80 42.54 2.30
C LYS A 152 -8.54 41.48 3.38
N GLN A 153 -7.26 41.25 3.68
CA GLN A 153 -6.83 40.37 4.76
C GLN A 153 -7.40 40.83 6.11
N PRO A 154 -7.98 39.93 6.92
CA PRO A 154 -8.10 40.15 8.35
C PRO A 154 -6.81 39.74 9.07
N PRO A 155 -6.54 40.31 10.26
CA PRO A 155 -5.29 40.12 10.99
C PRO A 155 -5.15 38.73 11.58
N PRO A 156 -3.94 38.29 11.93
CA PRO A 156 -3.70 36.96 12.44
C PRO A 156 -4.20 36.84 13.88
N SER A 157 -5.05 35.89 14.14
CA SER A 157 -5.48 35.54 15.49
C SER A 157 -5.05 34.13 15.86
N GLY A 158 -4.21 34.09 16.91
CA GLY A 158 -4.24 33.17 18.02
C GLY A 158 -4.03 31.67 17.76
N THR A 159 -2.90 31.21 18.24
CA THR A 159 -2.59 29.82 18.61
C THR A 159 -3.76 29.10 19.28
N ALA A 160 -4.19 27.98 18.71
CA ALA A 160 -5.09 27.05 19.36
C ALA A 160 -4.30 25.79 19.78
N ASP A 161 -4.37 25.54 21.07
CA ASP A 161 -3.83 24.42 21.80
C ASP A 161 -4.23 23.06 21.22
N SER A 162 -3.27 22.17 21.13
CA SER A 162 -3.45 20.79 20.76
C SER A 162 -3.95 19.97 21.96
N ALA A 163 -5.24 19.73 22.02
CA ALA A 163 -5.82 18.78 22.96
C ALA A 163 -5.59 17.33 22.46
N ARG A 164 -4.81 16.58 23.23
CA ARG A 164 -4.67 15.13 23.10
C ARG A 164 -5.99 14.44 23.45
N ILE A 165 -6.50 13.64 22.51
CA ILE A 165 -7.63 12.72 22.78
C ILE A 165 -7.02 11.34 23.08
N PRO A 166 -7.45 10.66 24.17
CA PRO A 166 -6.90 9.35 24.54
C PRO A 166 -7.44 8.26 23.61
N GLY A 167 -6.52 7.40 23.13
CA GLY A 167 -6.82 6.25 22.30
C GLY A 167 -7.69 5.21 23.03
N LYS A 168 -8.74 4.75 22.37
CA LYS A 168 -9.54 3.60 22.81
C LYS A 168 -8.75 2.33 22.54
N GLY A 169 -8.54 1.54 23.58
CA GLY A 169 -7.84 0.29 23.56
C GLY A 169 -8.47 -0.72 22.60
N ALA A 170 -7.65 -1.32 21.79
CA ALA A 170 -7.98 -2.50 21.02
C ALA A 170 -8.11 -3.70 21.95
N MET A 171 -9.19 -4.45 21.83
CA MET A 171 -9.35 -5.73 22.52
C MET A 171 -8.36 -6.75 21.95
N PRO A 172 -7.71 -7.58 22.78
CA PRO A 172 -6.80 -8.58 22.29
C PRO A 172 -7.58 -9.71 21.61
N VAL A 173 -7.25 -9.91 20.33
CA VAL A 173 -7.67 -11.11 19.60
C VAL A 173 -6.84 -12.27 20.15
N ALA A 174 -7.52 -13.20 20.82
CA ALA A 174 -6.88 -14.41 21.35
C ALA A 174 -6.20 -15.20 20.23
N ALA A 175 -4.87 -15.28 20.30
CA ALA A 175 -4.07 -16.14 19.44
C ALA A 175 -4.44 -17.60 19.74
N SER A 176 -5.08 -18.28 18.81
CA SER A 176 -5.32 -19.72 18.92
C SER A 176 -3.99 -20.46 18.86
N ALA A 177 -3.71 -21.23 19.89
CA ALA A 177 -2.51 -22.03 20.07
C ALA A 177 -2.49 -23.32 19.19
N ARG A 178 -2.79 -23.19 17.89
CA ARG A 178 -2.52 -24.23 16.91
C ARG A 178 -1.56 -23.63 15.90
N GLY A 179 -0.39 -24.25 15.77
CA GLY A 179 0.79 -23.85 15.04
C GLY A 179 0.57 -22.99 13.76
N ASP A 180 1.65 -22.51 13.17
CA ASP A 180 1.69 -21.56 12.04
C ASP A 180 0.99 -22.05 10.74
N ALA A 181 0.03 -22.99 10.83
CA ALA A 181 -0.79 -23.46 9.72
C ALA A 181 -1.79 -22.39 9.31
N LEU A 182 -1.69 -21.91 8.08
CA LEU A 182 -2.64 -20.96 7.48
C LEU A 182 -3.86 -21.67 6.89
N ASN A 183 -3.66 -22.88 6.41
CA ASN A 183 -4.66 -23.85 6.01
C ASN A 183 -4.05 -25.28 6.09
N GLU A 184 -4.79 -26.32 5.68
CA GLU A 184 -4.32 -27.71 5.74
C GLU A 184 -3.08 -27.99 4.84
N GLN A 185 -2.78 -27.13 3.88
CA GLN A 185 -1.71 -27.32 2.89
C GLN A 185 -0.46 -26.53 3.21
N PHE A 186 -0.57 -25.33 3.83
CA PHE A 186 0.52 -24.39 3.98
C PHE A 186 0.81 -24.05 5.44
N GLU A 187 2.08 -24.16 5.80
CA GLU A 187 2.65 -23.62 7.04
C GLU A 187 3.39 -22.33 6.74
N LEU A 188 3.19 -21.32 7.58
CA LEU A 188 3.91 -20.05 7.48
C LEU A 188 5.26 -20.17 8.20
N CYS A 189 6.32 -19.83 7.50
CA CYS A 189 7.67 -19.74 8.05
C CYS A 189 8.30 -18.39 7.65
N TYR A 190 9.43 -18.07 8.26
CA TYR A 190 10.04 -16.76 8.12
C TYR A 190 11.54 -16.87 7.94
N ARG A 191 12.14 -15.95 7.17
CA ARG A 191 13.58 -15.79 7.09
C ARG A 191 13.96 -14.31 7.10
N PRO A 192 15.11 -13.93 7.68
CA PRO A 192 15.58 -12.58 7.63
C PRO A 192 16.13 -12.26 6.23
N ILE A 193 15.81 -11.07 5.73
CA ILE A 193 16.54 -10.44 4.65
C ILE A 193 17.53 -9.49 5.32
N VAL A 194 18.82 -9.67 5.07
CA VAL A 194 19.87 -8.91 5.72
C VAL A 194 20.42 -7.81 4.82
N GLY A 195 20.87 -6.70 5.41
CA GLY A 195 21.74 -5.74 4.77
C GLY A 195 23.11 -6.39 4.52
N LEU A 196 23.68 -6.28 3.33
CA LEU A 196 24.99 -6.90 3.02
C LEU A 196 26.17 -6.04 3.47
N GLU A 197 25.93 -4.86 4.02
CA GLU A 197 26.96 -4.00 4.62
C GLU A 197 27.27 -4.45 6.07
N ASP A 198 26.26 -4.65 6.89
CA ASP A 198 26.37 -4.91 8.32
C ASP A 198 25.85 -6.29 8.75
N TYR A 199 25.26 -7.05 7.82
CA TYR A 199 24.62 -8.35 8.03
C TYR A 199 23.51 -8.37 9.08
N ARG A 200 22.90 -7.22 9.37
CA ARG A 200 21.73 -7.12 10.24
C ARG A 200 20.45 -7.33 9.45
N ALA A 201 19.42 -7.80 10.13
CA ALA A 201 18.12 -7.93 9.52
C ALA A 201 17.57 -6.56 9.09
N ALA A 202 17.30 -6.41 7.79
CA ALA A 202 16.71 -5.21 7.19
C ALA A 202 15.21 -5.40 6.91
N ARG A 203 14.74 -6.66 6.82
CA ARG A 203 13.35 -7.02 6.52
C ARG A 203 13.11 -8.48 6.92
N ILE A 204 11.84 -8.87 7.04
CA ILE A 204 11.43 -10.26 7.28
C ILE A 204 10.67 -10.74 6.05
N GLU A 205 11.07 -11.83 5.45
CA GLU A 205 10.30 -12.51 4.42
C GLU A 205 9.42 -13.60 5.06
N ALA A 206 8.11 -13.48 4.85
CA ALA A 206 7.17 -14.55 5.14
C ALA A 206 7.20 -15.56 3.98
N CYS A 207 7.32 -16.83 4.27
CA CYS A 207 7.42 -17.90 3.30
C CYS A 207 6.33 -18.94 3.56
N LEU A 208 5.81 -19.54 2.52
CA LEU A 208 4.88 -20.66 2.60
C LEU A 208 5.62 -21.96 2.41
N ARG A 209 5.35 -22.94 3.26
CA ARG A 209 5.92 -24.28 3.19
C ARG A 209 4.80 -25.31 3.06
N LEU A 210 4.95 -26.26 2.13
CA LEU A 210 4.01 -27.36 1.99
C LEU A 210 4.25 -28.41 3.10
N GLY A 211 3.17 -28.81 3.81
CA GLY A 211 3.18 -29.97 4.69
C GLY A 211 4.28 -29.97 5.77
N GLY A 212 4.48 -28.91 6.52
CA GLY A 212 5.30 -28.82 7.73
C GLY A 212 6.82 -29.10 7.60
N ARG A 213 7.25 -29.92 6.66
CA ARG A 213 8.66 -30.24 6.35
C ARG A 213 9.00 -30.12 4.87
N GLY A 214 8.06 -29.68 4.04
CA GLY A 214 8.21 -29.53 2.61
C GLY A 214 9.10 -28.37 2.21
N LYS A 215 9.31 -28.22 0.90
CA LYS A 215 10.02 -27.07 0.30
C LYS A 215 9.21 -25.78 0.49
N VAL A 216 9.92 -24.67 0.64
CA VAL A 216 9.31 -23.34 0.54
C VAL A 216 8.75 -23.16 -0.88
N VAL A 217 7.51 -22.70 -0.96
CA VAL A 217 6.78 -22.45 -2.22
C VAL A 217 7.02 -21.01 -2.63
N GLU A 218 7.40 -20.80 -3.88
CA GLU A 218 7.52 -19.46 -4.44
C GLU A 218 6.13 -18.90 -4.79
N PRO A 219 5.91 -17.58 -4.73
CA PRO A 219 4.62 -16.96 -5.03
C PRO A 219 4.04 -17.37 -6.40
N SER A 220 4.87 -17.49 -7.42
CA SER A 220 4.49 -17.91 -8.77
C SER A 220 3.93 -19.35 -8.85
N GLU A 221 4.27 -20.20 -7.89
CA GLU A 221 3.75 -21.57 -7.82
C GLU A 221 2.37 -21.64 -7.16
N LEU A 222 1.90 -20.57 -6.52
CA LEU A 222 0.64 -20.57 -5.75
C LEU A 222 -0.59 -20.63 -6.64
N LYS A 223 -0.55 -20.01 -7.83
CA LYS A 223 -1.68 -19.96 -8.77
C LYS A 223 -2.15 -21.34 -9.22
N ASP A 224 -1.20 -22.25 -9.44
CA ASP A 224 -1.49 -23.61 -9.90
C ASP A 224 -1.99 -24.54 -8.78
N ARG A 225 -1.94 -24.04 -7.52
CA ARG A 225 -2.22 -24.81 -6.32
C ARG A 225 -3.45 -24.35 -5.56
N LEU A 226 -4.00 -23.18 -5.89
CA LEU A 226 -5.08 -22.55 -5.12
C LEU A 226 -6.28 -22.25 -6.02
N SER A 227 -7.49 -22.58 -5.54
CA SER A 227 -8.69 -21.97 -6.09
C SER A 227 -8.74 -20.48 -5.69
N PRO A 228 -9.54 -19.65 -6.38
CA PRO A 228 -9.69 -18.23 -6.00
C PRO A 228 -10.10 -18.03 -4.53
N GLU A 229 -11.03 -18.85 -4.02
CA GLU A 229 -11.48 -18.78 -2.63
C GLU A 229 -10.36 -19.15 -1.64
N ALA A 230 -9.58 -20.19 -1.97
CA ALA A 230 -8.43 -20.59 -1.17
C ALA A 230 -7.32 -19.52 -1.18
N GLY A 231 -7.09 -18.87 -2.33
CA GLY A 231 -6.17 -17.73 -2.48
C GLY A 231 -6.56 -16.56 -1.59
N LYS A 232 -7.83 -16.16 -1.62
CA LYS A 232 -8.36 -15.10 -0.75
C LYS A 232 -8.23 -15.44 0.74
N SER A 233 -8.56 -16.67 1.12
CA SER A 233 -8.43 -17.13 2.51
C SER A 233 -6.98 -17.13 2.97
N LEU A 234 -6.06 -17.60 2.12
CA LEU A 234 -4.62 -17.58 2.38
C LEU A 234 -4.11 -16.15 2.57
N THR A 235 -4.46 -15.25 1.65
CA THR A 235 -4.06 -13.83 1.70
C THR A 235 -4.54 -13.16 2.97
N LYS A 236 -5.79 -13.41 3.39
CA LYS A 236 -6.33 -12.90 4.66
C LYS A 236 -5.55 -13.43 5.85
N GLY A 237 -5.25 -14.72 5.88
CA GLY A 237 -4.44 -15.33 6.94
C GLY A 237 -3.00 -14.79 7.00
N LEU A 238 -2.37 -14.58 5.83
CA LEU A 238 -1.02 -14.00 5.72
C LEU A 238 -0.96 -12.58 6.30
N VAL A 239 -1.86 -11.71 5.87
CA VAL A 239 -1.91 -10.31 6.32
C VAL A 239 -2.18 -10.22 7.82
N ALA A 240 -3.18 -10.95 8.32
CA ALA A 240 -3.52 -10.97 9.74
C ALA A 240 -2.34 -11.46 10.60
N ARG A 241 -1.67 -12.53 10.18
CA ARG A 241 -0.54 -13.10 10.92
C ARG A 241 0.68 -12.19 10.86
N ALA A 242 0.99 -11.63 9.70
CA ALA A 242 2.12 -10.72 9.57
C ALA A 242 1.92 -9.44 10.39
N LYS A 243 0.69 -8.91 10.44
CA LYS A 243 0.33 -7.76 11.28
C LYS A 243 0.53 -8.08 12.78
N ALA A 244 -0.02 -9.20 13.26
CA ALA A 244 0.13 -9.62 14.65
C ALA A 244 1.60 -9.86 15.04
N ASN A 245 2.38 -10.45 14.13
CA ASN A 245 3.82 -10.67 14.36
C ASN A 245 4.62 -9.37 14.36
N TRP A 246 4.25 -8.40 13.52
CA TRP A 246 4.85 -7.08 13.57
C TRP A 246 4.56 -6.38 14.91
N GLU A 247 3.32 -6.41 15.41
CA GLU A 247 2.94 -5.84 16.71
C GLU A 247 3.81 -6.41 17.83
N ARG A 248 3.97 -7.74 17.87
CA ARG A 248 4.81 -8.43 18.85
C ARG A 248 6.30 -8.05 18.78
N LEU A 249 6.83 -7.76 17.59
CA LEU A 249 8.20 -7.28 17.41
C LEU A 249 8.33 -5.80 17.77
N SER A 250 7.34 -4.99 17.40
CA SER A 250 7.29 -3.56 17.70
C SER A 250 7.27 -3.29 19.21
N GLU A 251 6.55 -4.10 20.00
CA GLU A 251 6.56 -4.07 21.45
C GLU A 251 7.96 -4.32 22.03
N GLN A 252 8.83 -4.99 21.29
CA GLN A 252 10.22 -5.25 21.64
C GLN A 252 11.21 -4.25 21.04
N GLY A 253 10.72 -3.16 20.44
CA GLY A 253 11.53 -2.15 19.77
C GLY A 253 12.09 -2.59 18.41
N ILE A 254 11.60 -3.70 17.84
CA ILE A 254 12.03 -4.21 16.53
C ILE A 254 10.99 -3.83 15.49
N ASN A 255 11.32 -2.83 14.65
CA ASN A 255 10.41 -2.31 13.63
C ASN A 255 10.88 -2.70 12.23
N LEU A 256 10.59 -3.92 11.79
CA LEU A 256 10.96 -4.45 10.49
C LEU A 256 9.72 -4.67 9.62
N ARG A 257 9.84 -4.32 8.34
CA ARG A 257 8.79 -4.58 7.34
C ARG A 257 8.73 -6.07 6.98
N PHE A 258 7.52 -6.60 6.85
CA PHE A 258 7.31 -7.95 6.32
C PHE A 258 7.15 -7.92 4.79
N SER A 259 7.79 -8.89 4.12
CA SER A 259 7.58 -9.23 2.72
C SER A 259 6.61 -10.41 2.65
N LEU A 260 5.53 -10.27 1.86
CA LEU A 260 4.45 -11.26 1.81
C LEU A 260 4.41 -11.96 0.44
N PRO A 261 4.29 -13.29 0.40
CA PRO A 261 4.10 -14.06 -0.82
C PRO A 261 2.61 -14.04 -1.21
N VAL A 262 2.18 -12.99 -1.89
CA VAL A 262 0.78 -12.82 -2.31
C VAL A 262 0.64 -13.24 -3.76
N PRO A 263 -0.35 -14.09 -4.12
CA PRO A 263 -0.63 -14.42 -5.51
C PRO A 263 -0.94 -13.16 -6.33
N CYS A 264 -0.41 -13.09 -7.54
CA CYS A 264 -0.60 -11.94 -8.42
C CYS A 264 -2.07 -11.65 -8.71
N SER A 265 -2.89 -12.68 -8.89
CA SER A 265 -4.34 -12.56 -9.09
C SER A 265 -5.03 -11.78 -7.98
N GLU A 266 -4.61 -11.98 -6.72
CA GLU A 266 -5.16 -11.27 -5.55
C GLU A 266 -4.81 -9.78 -5.53
N ILE A 267 -3.68 -9.42 -6.13
CA ILE A 267 -3.27 -8.03 -6.28
C ILE A 267 -4.06 -7.36 -7.40
N LEU A 268 -4.11 -7.99 -8.57
CA LEU A 268 -4.69 -7.43 -9.79
C LEU A 268 -6.22 -7.28 -9.73
N ASN A 269 -6.91 -8.16 -9.02
CA ASN A 269 -8.36 -8.07 -8.81
C ASN A 269 -8.75 -7.15 -7.64
N GLY A 270 -7.78 -6.53 -6.96
CA GLY A 270 -7.98 -5.61 -5.84
C GLY A 270 -8.31 -6.26 -4.50
N GLN A 271 -8.40 -7.59 -4.42
CA GLN A 271 -8.74 -8.30 -3.18
C GLN A 271 -7.67 -8.13 -2.09
N PHE A 272 -6.40 -8.14 -2.48
CA PHE A 272 -5.31 -7.89 -1.54
C PHE A 272 -5.43 -6.50 -0.89
N CYS A 273 -5.75 -5.47 -1.68
CA CYS A 273 -5.96 -4.12 -1.17
C CYS A 273 -7.10 -4.05 -0.14
N GLU A 274 -8.20 -4.77 -0.39
CA GLU A 274 -9.32 -4.85 0.56
C GLU A 274 -8.94 -5.55 1.87
N VAL A 275 -8.20 -6.66 1.79
CA VAL A 275 -7.72 -7.37 2.98
C VAL A 275 -6.77 -6.50 3.79
N VAL A 276 -5.84 -5.79 3.14
CA VAL A 276 -4.93 -4.87 3.83
C VAL A 276 -5.69 -3.76 4.54
N ARG A 277 -6.70 -3.21 3.90
CA ARG A 277 -7.56 -2.16 4.47
C ARG A 277 -8.28 -2.62 5.75
N GLU A 278 -8.76 -3.87 5.81
CA GLU A 278 -9.36 -4.45 7.02
C GLU A 278 -8.36 -4.50 8.20
N HIS A 279 -7.06 -4.59 7.91
CA HIS A 279 -5.99 -4.70 8.91
C HIS A 279 -5.15 -3.42 9.05
N TRP A 280 -5.61 -2.32 8.45
CA TRP A 280 -4.91 -1.05 8.48
C TRP A 280 -4.72 -0.52 9.90
N THR A 281 -3.65 0.23 10.10
CA THR A 281 -3.35 0.92 11.36
C THR A 281 -2.74 2.29 11.08
N ASP A 282 -3.13 3.29 11.88
CA ASP A 282 -2.55 4.64 11.85
C ASP A 282 -1.28 4.76 12.70
N ASP A 283 -0.75 3.64 13.23
CA ASP A 283 0.47 3.64 14.01
C ASP A 283 1.62 4.27 13.20
N PRO A 284 2.24 5.37 13.67
CA PRO A 284 3.37 6.00 12.99
C PRO A 284 4.55 5.07 12.76
N CYS A 285 4.74 4.09 13.66
CA CYS A 285 5.81 3.09 13.57
C CYS A 285 5.51 1.98 12.56
N TRP A 286 4.26 1.87 12.08
CA TRP A 286 3.89 0.86 11.10
C TRP A 286 4.65 1.04 9.77
N PRO A 287 5.56 0.12 9.40
CA PRO A 287 6.35 0.26 8.17
C PRO A 287 5.59 -0.16 6.91
N GLY A 288 4.37 -0.70 7.06
CA GLY A 288 3.63 -1.34 5.98
C GLY A 288 4.16 -2.72 5.61
N PHE A 289 3.65 -3.27 4.52
CA PHE A 289 4.15 -4.51 3.94
C PHE A 289 4.93 -4.27 2.65
N LEU A 290 5.62 -5.30 2.19
CA LEU A 290 6.14 -5.39 0.85
C LEU A 290 5.56 -6.65 0.20
N VAL A 291 5.10 -6.56 -1.03
CA VAL A 291 4.65 -7.72 -1.81
C VAL A 291 5.64 -8.01 -2.93
N GLU A 292 5.86 -9.28 -3.20
CA GLU A 292 6.69 -9.71 -4.32
C GLU A 292 5.82 -9.90 -5.56
N VAL A 293 6.26 -9.29 -6.65
CA VAL A 293 5.55 -9.30 -7.93
C VAL A 293 6.41 -10.04 -8.94
N ASP A 294 5.83 -11.02 -9.58
CA ASP A 294 6.46 -11.84 -10.61
C ASP A 294 6.04 -11.43 -12.03
N ASP A 295 6.46 -12.23 -13.01
CA ASP A 295 6.18 -12.02 -14.42
C ASP A 295 4.69 -12.06 -14.77
N GLU A 296 3.90 -12.83 -14.02
CA GLU A 296 2.45 -12.95 -14.25
C GLU A 296 1.73 -11.61 -14.06
N CYS A 297 2.12 -10.83 -13.06
CA CYS A 297 1.58 -9.49 -12.88
C CYS A 297 1.87 -8.56 -14.08
N ARG A 298 2.97 -8.77 -14.78
CA ARG A 298 3.33 -7.99 -15.97
C ARG A 298 2.48 -8.34 -17.19
N ASP A 299 2.10 -9.60 -17.33
CA ASP A 299 1.30 -10.10 -18.47
C ASP A 299 -0.16 -9.60 -18.40
N ALA A 300 -0.66 -9.26 -17.22
CA ALA A 300 -2.02 -8.74 -17.01
C ALA A 300 -2.27 -7.33 -17.58
N GLY A 301 -1.25 -6.65 -18.03
CA GLY A 301 -1.33 -5.29 -18.56
C GLY A 301 -0.83 -4.23 -17.58
N PHE A 302 0.04 -3.39 -18.10
CA PHE A 302 0.78 -2.40 -17.32
C PHE A 302 -0.12 -1.40 -16.59
N ASP A 303 -1.21 -0.97 -17.23
CA ASP A 303 -2.09 0.05 -16.66
C ASP A 303 -2.90 -0.47 -15.48
N VAL A 304 -3.41 -1.71 -15.55
CA VAL A 304 -4.11 -2.37 -14.42
C VAL A 304 -3.17 -2.53 -13.23
N MET A 305 -1.98 -3.06 -13.49
CA MET A 305 -0.94 -3.25 -12.47
C MET A 305 -0.57 -1.92 -11.81
N ARG A 306 -0.40 -0.85 -12.60
CA ARG A 306 -0.06 0.47 -12.10
C ARG A 306 -1.12 1.04 -11.15
N GLU A 307 -2.40 0.92 -11.48
CA GLU A 307 -3.49 1.40 -10.64
C GLU A 307 -3.53 0.70 -9.29
N GLU A 308 -3.46 -0.64 -9.29
CA GLU A 308 -3.49 -1.39 -8.03
C GLU A 308 -2.24 -1.12 -7.17
N PHE A 309 -1.06 -0.96 -7.76
CA PHE A 309 0.14 -0.60 -7.00
C PHE A 309 0.07 0.81 -6.42
N ILE A 310 -0.57 1.76 -7.10
CA ILE A 310 -0.80 3.10 -6.54
C ILE A 310 -1.78 3.00 -5.36
N ARG A 311 -2.86 2.23 -5.47
CA ARG A 311 -3.78 1.97 -4.35
C ARG A 311 -3.06 1.36 -3.15
N LEU A 312 -2.24 0.34 -3.37
CA LEU A 312 -1.48 -0.31 -2.30
C LEU A 312 -0.55 0.66 -1.57
N ARG A 313 0.03 1.64 -2.27
CA ARG A 313 0.86 2.67 -1.63
C ARG A 313 0.10 3.55 -0.65
N LEU A 314 -1.20 3.79 -0.86
CA LEU A 314 -2.04 4.53 0.09
C LEU A 314 -2.07 3.83 1.46
N TYR A 315 -1.87 2.51 1.47
CA TYR A 315 -1.80 1.69 2.68
C TYR A 315 -0.36 1.32 3.09
N LYS A 316 0.63 2.12 2.70
CA LYS A 316 2.07 1.85 2.95
C LYS A 316 2.55 0.49 2.43
N ILE A 317 1.89 -0.07 1.42
CA ILE A 317 2.34 -1.30 0.77
C ILE A 317 3.31 -0.93 -0.35
N ALA A 318 4.54 -1.41 -0.24
CA ALA A 318 5.51 -1.39 -1.31
C ALA A 318 5.47 -2.71 -2.09
N PHE A 319 6.03 -2.72 -3.29
CA PHE A 319 6.21 -3.96 -4.05
C PHE A 319 7.67 -4.09 -4.50
N SER A 320 8.13 -5.33 -4.62
CA SER A 320 9.42 -5.65 -5.22
C SER A 320 9.21 -6.51 -6.45
N MET A 321 9.99 -6.24 -7.49
CA MET A 321 9.97 -7.04 -8.70
C MET A 321 10.85 -8.27 -8.50
N SER A 322 10.28 -9.45 -8.66
CA SER A 322 11.00 -10.73 -8.60
C SER A 322 11.47 -11.17 -9.99
N ASP A 323 12.31 -12.21 -9.98
CA ASP A 323 12.75 -12.94 -11.17
C ASP A 323 13.52 -12.12 -12.23
N LEU A 324 14.26 -11.10 -11.75
CA LEU A 324 15.19 -10.40 -12.65
C LEU A 324 16.17 -11.37 -13.32
N GLY A 325 16.27 -11.25 -14.64
CA GLY A 325 17.12 -12.08 -15.49
C GLY A 325 16.38 -13.14 -16.30
N ARG A 326 15.12 -13.47 -15.96
CA ARG A 326 14.34 -14.46 -16.74
C ARG A 326 13.61 -13.85 -17.94
N VAL A 327 13.34 -12.55 -17.94
CA VAL A 327 12.56 -11.88 -18.97
C VAL A 327 13.15 -10.51 -19.32
N SER A 328 12.86 -10.05 -20.54
CA SER A 328 13.27 -8.73 -21.05
C SER A 328 12.67 -7.60 -20.21
N ILE A 329 13.52 -6.70 -19.71
CA ILE A 329 13.15 -5.60 -18.82
C ILE A 329 12.85 -4.36 -19.65
N ARG A 330 11.64 -3.79 -19.48
CA ARG A 330 11.28 -2.48 -20.03
C ARG A 330 11.53 -1.41 -18.96
N TYR A 331 12.69 -0.76 -19.03
CA TYR A 331 13.14 0.22 -18.03
C TYR A 331 12.09 1.30 -17.71
N ASP A 332 11.45 1.88 -18.73
CA ASP A 332 10.46 2.96 -18.52
C ASP A 332 9.23 2.49 -17.73
N SER A 333 8.81 1.24 -17.94
CA SER A 333 7.73 0.64 -17.17
C SER A 333 8.11 0.51 -15.70
N TYR A 334 9.28 -0.01 -15.39
CA TYR A 334 9.77 -0.14 -14.01
C TYR A 334 9.96 1.22 -13.34
N LYS A 335 10.51 2.19 -14.07
CA LYS A 335 10.70 3.55 -13.56
C LYS A 335 9.37 4.19 -13.14
N SER A 336 8.32 4.04 -13.96
CA SER A 336 7.00 4.61 -13.66
C SER A 336 6.29 3.92 -12.49
N LEU A 337 6.59 2.65 -12.22
CA LEU A 337 6.04 1.91 -11.08
C LEU A 337 6.74 2.22 -9.76
N GLN A 338 7.98 2.72 -9.78
CA GLN A 338 8.80 3.02 -8.60
C GLN A 338 8.84 1.84 -7.59
N PRO A 339 9.41 0.69 -7.94
CA PRO A 339 9.43 -0.46 -7.05
C PRO A 339 10.20 -0.16 -5.76
N GLY A 340 9.72 -0.68 -4.63
CA GLY A 340 10.40 -0.61 -3.34
C GLY A 340 11.58 -1.58 -3.21
N GLY A 341 11.85 -2.36 -4.25
CA GLY A 341 12.99 -3.28 -4.34
C GLY A 341 12.99 -4.11 -5.61
N LEU A 342 14.13 -4.68 -5.92
CA LEU A 342 14.33 -5.66 -6.98
C LEU A 342 14.92 -6.93 -6.36
N ASN A 343 14.50 -8.11 -6.84
CA ASN A 343 15.01 -9.38 -6.36
C ASN A 343 15.69 -10.14 -7.49
N LEU A 344 16.97 -10.45 -7.30
CA LEU A 344 17.71 -11.38 -8.16
C LEU A 344 17.24 -12.80 -7.88
N ASN A 345 16.87 -13.51 -8.93
CA ASN A 345 16.39 -14.88 -8.80
C ASN A 345 17.50 -15.82 -8.29
N ARG A 346 17.12 -16.74 -7.40
CA ARG A 346 18.00 -17.75 -6.82
C ARG A 346 18.78 -18.53 -7.87
N THR A 347 18.16 -18.84 -9.02
CA THR A 347 18.79 -19.60 -10.11
C THR A 347 20.04 -18.91 -10.67
N PHE A 348 20.07 -17.58 -10.67
CA PHE A 348 21.22 -16.80 -11.13
C PHE A 348 22.19 -16.44 -10.01
N VAL A 349 21.73 -16.36 -8.76
CA VAL A 349 22.59 -16.07 -7.61
C VAL A 349 23.42 -17.27 -7.22
N GLN A 350 22.80 -18.46 -7.15
CA GLN A 350 23.52 -19.69 -6.79
C GLN A 350 24.52 -20.12 -7.86
N GLY A 351 25.78 -20.18 -7.46
CA GLY A 351 26.92 -20.53 -8.33
C GLY A 351 27.31 -19.41 -9.28
N CYS A 352 26.95 -18.14 -8.99
CA CYS A 352 27.34 -17.02 -9.84
C CYS A 352 28.84 -16.71 -9.77
N ALA A 353 29.52 -17.13 -8.71
CA ALA A 353 30.98 -16.98 -8.60
C ALA A 353 31.75 -17.82 -9.62
N ASP A 354 31.21 -18.97 -10.01
CA ASP A 354 31.83 -19.93 -10.93
C ASP A 354 31.22 -19.86 -12.35
N ASP A 355 30.15 -19.10 -12.56
CA ASP A 355 29.42 -19.01 -13.83
C ASP A 355 29.34 -17.56 -14.33
N THR A 356 30.14 -17.25 -15.36
CA THR A 356 30.23 -15.91 -15.97
C THR A 356 28.85 -15.39 -16.44
N TYR A 357 27.99 -16.25 -16.99
CA TYR A 357 26.67 -15.86 -17.47
C TYR A 357 25.77 -15.42 -16.30
N LYS A 358 25.75 -16.19 -15.21
CA LYS A 358 25.02 -15.84 -14.00
C LYS A 358 25.56 -14.57 -13.36
N ALA A 359 26.90 -14.42 -13.31
CA ALA A 359 27.57 -13.24 -12.81
C ALA A 359 27.14 -11.97 -13.55
N GLU A 360 27.10 -12.00 -14.89
CA GLU A 360 26.68 -10.86 -15.70
C GLU A 360 25.18 -10.53 -15.48
N ILE A 361 24.28 -11.52 -15.34
CA ILE A 361 22.88 -11.28 -15.00
C ILE A 361 22.75 -10.61 -13.63
N CYS A 362 23.48 -11.07 -12.61
CA CYS A 362 23.48 -10.46 -11.29
C CYS A 362 23.96 -9.00 -11.35
N LYS A 363 25.04 -8.74 -12.09
CA LYS A 363 25.60 -7.39 -12.29
C LYS A 363 24.59 -6.45 -12.95
N VAL A 364 23.97 -6.87 -14.06
CA VAL A 364 22.94 -6.09 -14.76
C VAL A 364 21.74 -5.78 -13.84
N GLY A 365 21.30 -6.77 -13.05
CA GLY A 365 20.21 -6.57 -12.09
C GLY A 365 20.55 -5.56 -11.00
N VAL A 366 21.79 -5.57 -10.49
CA VAL A 366 22.27 -4.59 -9.49
C VAL A 366 22.36 -3.19 -10.11
N GLU A 367 22.88 -3.08 -11.32
CA GLU A 367 22.95 -1.80 -12.04
C GLU A 367 21.56 -1.22 -12.32
N LEU A 368 20.58 -2.06 -12.66
CA LEU A 368 19.20 -1.64 -12.83
C LEU A 368 18.63 -1.08 -11.53
N GLY A 369 18.83 -1.77 -10.40
CA GLY A 369 18.40 -1.30 -9.09
C GLY A 369 18.98 0.07 -8.76
N ARG A 370 20.26 0.27 -8.99
CA ARG A 370 20.94 1.57 -8.80
C ARG A 370 20.31 2.67 -9.65
N LYS A 371 20.03 2.40 -10.95
CA LYS A 371 19.38 3.37 -11.85
C LYS A 371 17.95 3.72 -11.45
N LEU A 372 17.23 2.78 -10.84
CA LEU A 372 15.85 2.98 -10.36
C LEU A 372 15.80 3.54 -8.93
N GLY A 373 16.94 3.65 -8.24
CA GLY A 373 16.96 4.02 -6.82
C GLY A 373 16.34 2.95 -5.91
N ALA A 374 16.25 1.70 -6.37
CA ALA A 374 15.62 0.58 -5.67
C ALA A 374 16.68 -0.37 -5.08
N PRO A 375 16.57 -0.77 -3.81
CA PRO A 375 17.48 -1.74 -3.21
C PRO A 375 17.34 -3.09 -3.91
N VAL A 376 18.48 -3.77 -4.11
CA VAL A 376 18.53 -5.11 -4.74
C VAL A 376 18.74 -6.17 -3.67
N THR A 377 17.93 -7.23 -3.71
CA THR A 377 18.04 -8.40 -2.85
C THR A 377 18.48 -9.61 -3.65
N ALA A 378 19.63 -10.21 -3.28
CA ALA A 378 20.06 -11.50 -3.83
C ALA A 378 19.39 -12.64 -3.05
N LYS A 379 18.62 -13.48 -3.77
CA LYS A 379 17.92 -14.64 -3.19
C LYS A 379 18.80 -15.89 -3.26
N GLY A 380 18.87 -16.66 -2.16
CA GLY A 380 19.58 -17.95 -2.11
C GLY A 380 21.09 -17.82 -1.99
N LEU A 381 21.56 -16.88 -1.18
CA LEU A 381 22.98 -16.78 -0.79
C LEU A 381 23.33 -17.89 0.20
N ASP A 382 23.72 -19.02 -0.34
CA ASP A 382 24.05 -20.22 0.44
C ASP A 382 25.56 -20.47 0.43
N ASP A 383 26.32 -19.75 -0.43
CA ASP A 383 27.77 -19.82 -0.57
C ASP A 383 28.46 -18.47 -0.34
N ALA A 384 29.67 -18.47 0.21
CA ALA A 384 30.42 -17.27 0.57
C ALA A 384 31.03 -16.55 -0.65
N ASP A 385 31.40 -17.29 -1.71
CA ASP A 385 31.98 -16.72 -2.93
C ASP A 385 30.89 -16.03 -3.75
N ASP A 386 29.68 -16.60 -3.82
CA ASP A 386 28.51 -15.94 -4.40
C ASP A 386 28.19 -14.64 -3.66
N LEU A 387 28.21 -14.67 -2.32
CA LEU A 387 28.01 -13.48 -1.49
C LEU A 387 29.07 -12.41 -1.79
N ALA A 388 30.34 -12.79 -1.85
CA ALA A 388 31.45 -11.86 -2.12
C ALA A 388 31.27 -11.20 -3.50
N LEU A 389 30.89 -11.98 -4.51
CA LEU A 389 30.69 -11.49 -5.86
C LEU A 389 29.54 -10.50 -5.95
N VAL A 390 28.32 -10.84 -5.45
CA VAL A 390 27.16 -9.92 -5.56
C VAL A 390 27.37 -8.65 -4.76
N ARG A 391 28.10 -8.71 -3.62
CA ARG A 391 28.52 -7.53 -2.87
C ARG A 391 29.46 -6.63 -3.68
N SER A 392 30.41 -7.22 -4.41
CA SER A 392 31.34 -6.46 -5.26
C SER A 392 30.63 -5.67 -6.35
N TYR A 393 29.48 -6.16 -6.82
CA TYR A 393 28.61 -5.44 -7.76
C TYR A 393 27.78 -4.32 -7.11
N GLY A 394 27.70 -4.27 -5.77
CA GLY A 394 26.93 -3.29 -5.02
C GLY A 394 25.51 -3.77 -4.66
N CYS A 395 25.26 -5.09 -4.65
CA CYS A 395 24.02 -5.63 -4.10
C CYS A 395 23.88 -5.23 -2.62
N THR A 396 22.69 -4.74 -2.23
CA THR A 396 22.49 -4.13 -0.92
C THR A 396 21.88 -5.06 0.11
N ARG A 397 21.16 -6.10 -0.33
CA ARG A 397 20.43 -7.02 0.55
C ARG A 397 20.58 -8.46 0.06
N GLY A 398 20.37 -9.40 0.99
CA GLY A 398 20.37 -10.81 0.64
C GLY A 398 19.67 -11.69 1.66
N HIS A 399 19.28 -12.88 1.25
CA HIS A 399 18.87 -13.96 2.13
C HIS A 399 19.36 -15.30 1.59
N GLY A 400 19.52 -16.26 2.48
CA GLY A 400 19.99 -17.60 2.18
C GLY A 400 20.46 -18.30 3.45
N ASP A 401 20.89 -19.54 3.30
CA ASP A 401 21.32 -20.39 4.42
C ASP A 401 22.61 -19.89 5.10
N LEU A 402 23.37 -19.02 4.44
CA LEU A 402 24.51 -18.33 5.09
C LEU A 402 24.07 -17.47 6.28
N PHE A 403 22.85 -16.96 6.27
CA PHE A 403 22.32 -16.09 7.33
C PHE A 403 21.37 -16.83 8.26
N SER A 404 20.31 -17.38 7.72
CA SER A 404 19.34 -18.22 8.43
C SER A 404 18.43 -18.94 7.43
N PRO A 405 18.19 -20.23 7.58
CA PRO A 405 17.16 -20.93 6.84
C PRO A 405 15.77 -20.42 7.28
N ALA A 406 14.76 -20.68 6.44
CA ALA A 406 13.37 -20.39 6.78
C ALA A 406 12.97 -21.16 8.07
N THR A 407 12.45 -20.45 9.06
CA THR A 407 12.20 -20.95 10.41
C THR A 407 10.88 -20.46 10.99
N SER A 408 10.46 -20.97 12.15
CA SER A 408 9.28 -20.46 12.85
C SER A 408 9.47 -19.01 13.33
N PHE A 409 8.37 -18.29 13.52
CA PHE A 409 8.42 -16.91 14.00
C PHE A 409 9.15 -16.79 15.34
N GLU A 410 8.94 -17.72 16.27
CA GLU A 410 9.56 -17.70 17.61
C GLU A 410 11.10 -17.77 17.53
N LYS A 411 11.62 -18.64 16.66
CA LYS A 411 13.07 -18.73 16.42
C LYS A 411 13.61 -17.48 15.79
N LEU A 412 12.91 -16.94 14.77
CA LEU A 412 13.31 -15.68 14.14
C LEU A 412 13.30 -14.52 15.14
N ALA A 413 12.24 -14.35 15.92
CA ALA A 413 12.14 -13.30 16.95
C ALA A 413 13.28 -13.43 17.99
N GLY A 414 13.65 -14.66 18.36
CA GLY A 414 14.81 -14.91 19.19
C GLY A 414 16.13 -14.43 18.58
N LEU A 415 16.35 -14.68 17.28
CA LEU A 415 17.52 -14.19 16.54
C LEU A 415 17.55 -12.65 16.46
N LEU A 416 16.42 -12.04 16.16
CA LEU A 416 16.32 -10.58 16.00
C LEU A 416 16.56 -9.83 17.31
N ARG A 417 16.14 -10.38 18.44
CA ARG A 417 16.37 -9.79 19.78
C ARG A 417 17.83 -9.64 20.14
N THR A 418 18.72 -10.48 19.62
CA THR A 418 20.15 -10.39 19.90
C THR A 418 20.78 -9.15 19.27
N GLY A 419 20.16 -8.59 18.21
CA GLY A 419 20.69 -7.47 17.44
C GLY A 419 22.06 -7.72 16.79
N THR A 420 22.51 -8.99 16.79
CA THR A 420 23.82 -9.37 16.26
C THR A 420 23.78 -9.57 14.75
N PRO A 421 24.89 -9.36 14.02
CA PRO A 421 25.00 -9.74 12.62
C PRO A 421 24.69 -11.23 12.41
N LEU A 422 23.91 -11.54 11.39
CA LEU A 422 23.42 -12.90 11.11
C LEU A 422 24.38 -13.72 10.24
N TYR A 423 25.43 -13.11 9.69
CA TYR A 423 26.42 -13.81 8.91
C TYR A 423 27.35 -14.61 9.79
N ARG A 424 27.43 -15.91 9.55
CA ARG A 424 28.40 -16.82 10.19
C ARG A 424 29.35 -17.32 9.11
N SER A 425 30.56 -16.77 9.03
CA SER A 425 31.60 -17.37 8.20
C SER A 425 31.88 -18.80 8.67
N ARG A 426 31.86 -19.77 7.77
CA ARG A 426 32.36 -21.12 8.07
C ARG A 426 33.87 -21.04 8.30
N GLY A 427 34.29 -20.72 9.55
CA GLY A 427 35.73 -20.61 9.88
C GLY A 427 36.07 -19.77 11.10
N ALA A 428 35.14 -19.02 11.66
CA ALA A 428 35.38 -18.35 12.94
C ALA A 428 35.14 -19.32 14.08
N THR A 429 36.06 -20.26 14.27
CA THR A 429 36.25 -20.96 15.55
C THR A 429 36.48 -19.87 16.59
N SER A 430 35.61 -19.86 17.60
CA SER A 430 35.71 -19.15 18.89
C SER A 430 37.08 -18.49 19.12
N VAL A 431 37.18 -17.17 18.88
CA VAL A 431 38.24 -16.39 19.52
C VAL A 431 37.88 -16.32 20.99
N LYS A 432 38.54 -17.16 21.80
CA LYS A 432 38.56 -17.04 23.25
C LYS A 432 38.95 -15.59 23.59
N ALA A 433 38.13 -14.97 24.41
CA ALA A 433 38.49 -13.72 25.05
C ALA A 433 39.86 -13.87 25.74
N VAL A 434 40.88 -13.26 25.18
CA VAL A 434 42.14 -13.05 25.89
C VAL A 434 41.90 -11.91 26.84
N THR A 435 41.67 -12.28 28.09
CA THR A 435 41.75 -11.36 29.23
C THR A 435 43.21 -10.89 29.33
N ALA A 436 43.49 -9.67 28.91
CA ALA A 436 44.75 -9.00 29.23
C ALA A 436 44.66 -8.52 30.69
N HIS A 437 45.30 -9.20 31.55
CA HIS A 437 45.80 -8.65 32.79
C HIS A 437 47.12 -7.94 32.46
N VAL A 438 47.15 -6.62 32.60
CA VAL A 438 48.19 -5.81 33.32
C VAL A 438 47.57 -4.45 33.59
#